data_450dbe0cadea5a5beaf0677894cabff1
#
_entry.id   450dbe0cadea5a5beaf0677894cabff1
#
_cell.length_a   1.000
_cell.length_b   1.000
_cell.length_c   1.000
_cell.angle_alpha   90.00
_cell.angle_beta   90.00
_cell.angle_gamma   90.00
#
_symmetry.space_group_name_H-M   'P 1'
#
loop_
_entity.id
_entity.type
_entity.pdbx_description
1 polymer ?
#
loop_
_entity_poly.entity_id
_entity_poly.type
_entity_poly.pdbx_seq_one_letter_code
_entity_poly.pdbx_strand_id
1 'polypeptide(L)'
;MLTLGHRGCTRAAPENTWEAFEAALAAGLDGCETDVRRSADGQLVLVHDDRLADGRRVAELDRAALEAALGHAVPTVPEVLGRWPDAVWNLEVKDQVATAPLLHALRRHDLERVLVTSFDHPVAMRAALESEAGAGVLIAHRPLRGATPFATWRRAGIGTLILPFPYLAPWLVDEAAEAGMNVGTWGLATPEKHAQAREAGATILITD
;
A
#
# COMPACT_ATOMS: atom_id res chain seq x y z
N MET A 1 14.78 -7.53 0.37
CA MET A 1 14.02 -6.90 -0.77
C MET A 1 12.69 -7.61 -0.85
N LEU A 2 11.59 -6.86 -0.88
CA LEU A 2 10.23 -7.37 -0.92
C LEU A 2 9.62 -7.21 -2.32
N THR A 3 8.82 -8.18 -2.75
CA THR A 3 8.03 -8.09 -3.99
C THR A 3 6.56 -8.29 -3.65
N LEU A 4 5.73 -7.27 -3.89
CA LEU A 4 4.33 -7.24 -3.52
C LEU A 4 3.45 -7.19 -4.77
N GLY A 5 2.34 -7.94 -4.78
CA GLY A 5 1.33 -7.83 -5.83
C GLY A 5 0.54 -6.54 -5.69
N HIS A 6 0.50 -5.70 -6.72
CA HIS A 6 -0.27 -4.47 -6.77
C HIS A 6 -1.77 -4.80 -6.80
N ARG A 7 -2.45 -4.58 -5.66
CA ARG A 7 -3.84 -5.00 -5.43
C ARG A 7 -4.06 -6.52 -5.62
N GLY A 8 -3.01 -7.32 -5.34
CA GLY A 8 -2.94 -8.74 -5.63
C GLY A 8 -2.38 -9.04 -7.02
N CYS A 9 -2.73 -10.18 -7.60
CA CYS A 9 -2.38 -10.57 -8.98
C CYS A 9 -3.52 -10.22 -9.93
N THR A 10 -3.53 -9.00 -10.47
CA THR A 10 -4.61 -8.47 -11.32
C THR A 10 -4.72 -9.15 -12.69
N ARG A 11 -3.72 -9.95 -13.06
CA ARG A 11 -3.76 -10.82 -14.25
C ARG A 11 -4.61 -12.09 -14.04
N ALA A 12 -4.79 -12.49 -12.78
CA ALA A 12 -5.51 -13.73 -12.44
C ALA A 12 -6.96 -13.46 -12.02
N ALA A 13 -7.23 -12.32 -11.36
CA ALA A 13 -8.53 -11.96 -10.82
C ALA A 13 -8.69 -10.44 -10.73
N PRO A 14 -9.91 -9.92 -10.51
CA PRO A 14 -10.13 -8.50 -10.27
C PRO A 14 -9.30 -8.00 -9.08
N GLU A 15 -8.85 -6.74 -9.16
CA GLU A 15 -8.04 -6.10 -8.11
C GLU A 15 -8.72 -6.10 -6.74
N ASN A 16 -7.92 -6.14 -5.68
CA ASN A 16 -8.38 -6.09 -4.28
C ASN A 16 -9.40 -7.19 -3.90
N THR A 17 -9.36 -8.35 -4.57
CA THR A 17 -10.20 -9.52 -4.28
C THR A 17 -9.42 -10.63 -3.57
N TRP A 18 -10.16 -11.55 -2.94
CA TRP A 18 -9.58 -12.74 -2.32
C TRP A 18 -8.75 -13.56 -3.30
N GLU A 19 -9.27 -13.75 -4.49
CA GLU A 19 -8.66 -14.52 -5.57
C GLU A 19 -7.37 -13.86 -6.07
N ALA A 20 -7.36 -12.52 -6.17
CA ALA A 20 -6.17 -11.78 -6.57
C ALA A 20 -5.06 -11.88 -5.52
N PHE A 21 -5.39 -11.78 -4.23
CA PHE A 21 -4.42 -11.92 -3.14
C PHE A 21 -3.88 -13.36 -3.06
N GLU A 22 -4.77 -14.36 -3.12
CA GLU A 22 -4.37 -15.77 -3.12
C GLU A 22 -3.46 -16.11 -4.29
N ALA A 23 -3.79 -15.60 -5.50
CA ALA A 23 -2.95 -15.81 -6.68
C ALA A 23 -1.57 -15.15 -6.57
N ALA A 24 -1.47 -13.96 -5.97
CA ALA A 24 -0.20 -13.29 -5.72
C ALA A 24 0.70 -14.10 -4.77
N LEU A 25 0.13 -14.59 -3.67
CA LEU A 25 0.85 -15.40 -2.69
C LEU A 25 1.22 -16.78 -3.25
N ALA A 26 0.33 -17.41 -4.02
CA ALA A 26 0.60 -18.68 -4.70
C ALA A 26 1.70 -18.54 -5.77
N ALA A 27 1.86 -17.36 -6.37
CA ALA A 27 2.97 -17.05 -7.28
C ALA A 27 4.31 -16.82 -6.56
N GLY A 28 4.35 -16.91 -5.22
CA GLY A 28 5.56 -16.75 -4.41
C GLY A 28 5.95 -15.30 -4.14
N LEU A 29 5.03 -14.35 -4.28
CA LEU A 29 5.27 -12.98 -3.83
C LEU A 29 5.29 -12.92 -2.30
N ASP A 30 6.04 -11.97 -1.74
CA ASP A 30 6.17 -11.78 -0.28
C ASP A 30 4.85 -11.31 0.35
N GLY A 31 3.94 -10.75 -0.44
CA GLY A 31 2.66 -10.22 0.02
C GLY A 31 1.96 -9.39 -1.03
N CYS A 32 1.09 -8.48 -0.58
CA CYS A 32 0.31 -7.61 -1.45
C CYS A 32 0.34 -6.16 -0.98
N GLU A 33 0.24 -5.27 -1.95
CA GLU A 33 -0.22 -3.90 -1.74
C GLU A 33 -1.72 -3.85 -1.98
N THR A 34 -2.44 -3.01 -1.23
CA THR A 34 -3.90 -2.88 -1.31
C THR A 34 -4.40 -1.53 -0.81
N ASP A 35 -5.59 -1.14 -1.26
CA ASP A 35 -6.17 0.19 -1.07
C ASP A 35 -7.24 0.18 0.03
N VAL A 36 -7.03 0.94 1.09
CA VAL A 36 -7.93 0.98 2.25
C VAL A 36 -8.87 2.18 2.18
N ARG A 37 -10.18 1.91 2.17
CA ARG A 37 -11.25 2.91 2.32
C ARG A 37 -12.19 2.53 3.46
N ARG A 38 -13.01 3.49 3.87
CA ARG A 38 -14.06 3.25 4.87
C ARG A 38 -15.43 3.27 4.22
N SER A 39 -16.19 2.18 4.39
CA SER A 39 -17.60 2.07 3.96
C SER A 39 -18.56 2.82 4.90
N ALA A 40 -19.82 2.96 4.50
CA ALA A 40 -20.87 3.64 5.28
C ALA A 40 -21.12 2.96 6.64
N ASP A 41 -21.05 1.63 6.69
CA ASP A 41 -21.18 0.82 7.91
C ASP A 41 -19.89 0.75 8.75
N GLY A 42 -18.85 1.50 8.35
CA GLY A 42 -17.59 1.65 9.09
C GLY A 42 -16.56 0.56 8.87
N GLN A 43 -16.77 -0.36 7.92
CA GLN A 43 -15.80 -1.39 7.57
C GLN A 43 -14.59 -0.77 6.85
N LEU A 44 -13.41 -1.36 7.06
CA LEU A 44 -12.18 -1.01 6.35
C LEU A 44 -12.07 -1.89 5.11
N VAL A 45 -12.75 -1.49 4.06
CA VAL A 45 -12.87 -2.24 2.80
C VAL A 45 -11.69 -2.00 1.88
N LEU A 46 -11.33 -3.01 1.09
CA LEU A 46 -10.22 -2.96 0.13
C LEU A 46 -10.78 -2.61 -1.25
N VAL A 47 -10.73 -1.32 -1.60
CA VAL A 47 -11.25 -0.76 -2.87
C VAL A 47 -10.40 0.44 -3.27
N HIS A 48 -9.95 0.49 -4.52
CA HIS A 48 -9.10 1.59 -5.00
C HIS A 48 -9.88 2.89 -5.21
N ASP A 49 -10.94 2.86 -6.01
CA ASP A 49 -11.65 4.07 -6.44
C ASP A 49 -12.55 4.65 -5.35
N ASP A 50 -12.65 5.97 -5.26
CA ASP A 50 -13.63 6.65 -4.40
C ASP A 50 -15.08 6.41 -4.87
N ARG A 51 -15.23 6.19 -6.19
CA ARG A 51 -16.53 6.00 -6.85
C ARG A 51 -16.54 4.74 -7.67
N LEU A 52 -17.65 4.03 -7.59
CA LEU A 52 -17.94 2.91 -8.47
C LEU A 52 -18.25 3.40 -9.88
N ALA A 53 -18.27 2.48 -10.85
CA ALA A 53 -18.57 2.79 -12.26
C ALA A 53 -19.96 3.45 -12.47
N ASP A 54 -20.91 3.24 -11.56
CA ASP A 54 -22.24 3.85 -11.56
C ASP A 54 -22.27 5.25 -10.89
N GLY A 55 -21.11 5.75 -10.43
CA GLY A 55 -20.94 7.07 -9.80
C GLY A 55 -21.19 7.13 -8.30
N ARG A 56 -21.69 6.06 -7.67
CA ARG A 56 -21.89 6.02 -6.21
C ARG A 56 -20.56 6.02 -5.48
N ARG A 57 -20.48 6.69 -4.34
CA ARG A 57 -19.25 6.73 -3.53
C ARG A 57 -19.17 5.52 -2.61
N VAL A 58 -17.96 4.97 -2.46
CA VAL A 58 -17.68 3.88 -1.53
C VAL A 58 -18.07 4.23 -0.10
N ALA A 59 -17.81 5.46 0.34
CA ALA A 59 -18.16 5.94 1.68
C ALA A 59 -19.68 6.07 1.96
N GLU A 60 -20.52 6.00 0.92
CA GLU A 60 -21.99 6.08 1.02
C GLU A 60 -22.67 4.71 0.99
N LEU A 61 -21.92 3.64 0.74
CA LEU A 61 -22.38 2.27 0.62
C LEU A 61 -21.88 1.43 1.80
N ASP A 62 -22.74 0.58 2.35
CA ASP A 62 -22.30 -0.49 3.23
C ASP A 62 -21.57 -1.60 2.42
N ARG A 63 -20.88 -2.50 3.10
CA ARG A 63 -20.14 -3.58 2.45
C ARG A 63 -21.01 -4.43 1.53
N ALA A 64 -22.22 -4.77 1.94
CA ALA A 64 -23.14 -5.62 1.16
C ALA A 64 -23.55 -4.94 -0.15
N ALA A 65 -23.82 -3.62 -0.11
CA ALA A 65 -24.11 -2.83 -1.30
C ALA A 65 -22.89 -2.67 -2.22
N LEU A 66 -21.68 -2.59 -1.67
CA LEU A 66 -20.45 -2.60 -2.45
C LEU A 66 -20.25 -3.94 -3.17
N GLU A 67 -20.40 -5.07 -2.47
CA GLU A 67 -20.31 -6.41 -3.04
C GLU A 67 -21.34 -6.63 -4.17
N ALA A 68 -22.58 -6.19 -3.94
CA ALA A 68 -23.63 -6.27 -4.96
C ALA A 68 -23.33 -5.42 -6.20
N ALA A 69 -22.72 -4.25 -6.02
CA ALA A 69 -22.37 -3.35 -7.12
C ALA A 69 -21.14 -3.79 -7.91
N LEU A 70 -20.14 -4.37 -7.22
CA LEU A 70 -18.89 -4.85 -7.82
C LEU A 70 -19.01 -6.26 -8.39
N GLY A 71 -20.02 -7.04 -7.95
CA GLY A 71 -20.26 -8.41 -8.40
C GLY A 71 -19.30 -9.45 -7.80
N HIS A 72 -18.57 -9.09 -6.74
CA HIS A 72 -17.66 -9.98 -6.02
C HIS A 72 -17.59 -9.61 -4.53
N ALA A 73 -17.08 -10.52 -3.70
CA ALA A 73 -16.83 -10.25 -2.30
C ALA A 73 -15.74 -9.16 -2.14
N VAL A 74 -15.97 -8.24 -1.19
CA VAL A 74 -15.05 -7.15 -0.88
C VAL A 74 -14.31 -7.47 0.42
N PRO A 75 -13.02 -7.80 0.38
CA PRO A 75 -12.23 -8.07 1.58
C PRO A 75 -12.11 -6.83 2.48
N THR A 76 -11.88 -7.07 3.78
CA THR A 76 -11.56 -6.02 4.75
C THR A 76 -10.15 -6.20 5.30
N VAL A 77 -9.57 -5.12 5.84
CA VAL A 77 -8.24 -5.17 6.46
C VAL A 77 -8.12 -6.25 7.53
N PRO A 78 -9.03 -6.36 8.54
CA PRO A 78 -8.91 -7.39 9.56
C PRO A 78 -8.99 -8.82 8.99
N GLU A 79 -9.78 -9.02 7.95
CA GLU A 79 -9.93 -10.34 7.33
C GLU A 79 -8.66 -10.78 6.61
N VAL A 80 -8.02 -9.91 5.81
CA VAL A 80 -6.78 -10.27 5.09
C VAL A 80 -5.62 -10.48 6.03
N LEU A 81 -5.46 -9.64 7.07
CA LEU A 81 -4.43 -9.80 8.09
C LEU A 81 -4.64 -11.09 8.90
N GLY A 82 -5.89 -11.47 9.19
CA GLY A 82 -6.20 -12.70 9.90
C GLY A 82 -6.02 -13.94 9.03
N ARG A 83 -6.29 -13.87 7.73
CA ARG A 83 -6.18 -15.01 6.80
C ARG A 83 -4.72 -15.32 6.42
N TRP A 84 -3.89 -14.29 6.25
CA TRP A 84 -2.49 -14.44 5.85
C TRP A 84 -1.55 -13.64 6.76
N PRO A 85 -1.40 -14.05 8.03
CA PRO A 85 -0.59 -13.33 9.02
C PRO A 85 0.90 -13.28 8.67
N ASP A 86 1.38 -14.24 7.87
CA ASP A 86 2.79 -14.29 7.45
C ASP A 86 3.08 -13.51 6.18
N ALA A 87 2.06 -13.00 5.48
CA ALA A 87 2.25 -12.18 4.29
C ALA A 87 2.60 -10.72 4.66
N VAL A 88 3.36 -10.07 3.79
CA VAL A 88 3.61 -8.63 3.90
C VAL A 88 2.42 -7.86 3.33
N TRP A 89 1.87 -6.93 4.12
CA TRP A 89 0.77 -6.08 3.68
C TRP A 89 1.19 -4.62 3.61
N ASN A 90 1.19 -4.04 2.41
CA ASN A 90 1.26 -2.60 2.22
C ASN A 90 -0.17 -2.05 2.10
N LEU A 91 -0.64 -1.39 3.14
CA LEU A 91 -1.99 -0.83 3.27
C LEU A 91 -1.95 0.65 2.87
N GLU A 92 -2.32 0.97 1.61
CA GLU A 92 -2.45 2.35 1.17
C GLU A 92 -3.75 2.96 1.70
N VAL A 93 -3.66 3.94 2.59
CA VAL A 93 -4.84 4.66 3.09
C VAL A 93 -5.23 5.75 2.10
N LYS A 94 -6.41 5.59 1.47
CA LYS A 94 -6.94 6.53 0.47
C LYS A 94 -7.65 7.74 1.09
N ASP A 95 -8.23 7.58 2.29
CA ASP A 95 -9.06 8.58 2.91
C ASP A 95 -8.65 8.83 4.37
N GLN A 96 -8.55 10.10 4.78
CA GLN A 96 -8.24 10.47 6.18
C GLN A 96 -9.21 9.85 7.19
N VAL A 97 -10.49 9.69 6.82
CA VAL A 97 -11.54 9.12 7.69
C VAL A 97 -11.31 7.64 7.99
N ALA A 98 -10.55 6.92 7.17
CA ALA A 98 -10.17 5.53 7.42
C ALA A 98 -9.01 5.39 8.42
N THR A 99 -8.22 6.45 8.65
CA THR A 99 -6.97 6.39 9.43
C THR A 99 -7.20 5.92 10.86
N ALA A 100 -8.05 6.60 11.63
CA ALA A 100 -8.27 6.23 13.03
C ALA A 100 -8.89 4.83 13.20
N PRO A 101 -9.91 4.43 12.40
CA PRO A 101 -10.40 3.06 12.40
C PRO A 101 -9.33 2.02 12.06
N LEU A 102 -8.47 2.31 11.06
CA LEU A 102 -7.38 1.41 10.69
C LEU A 102 -6.39 1.22 11.84
N LEU A 103 -5.89 2.31 12.43
CA LEU A 103 -4.94 2.24 13.54
C LEU A 103 -5.54 1.52 14.76
N HIS A 104 -6.84 1.65 14.99
CA HIS A 104 -7.54 0.88 16.02
C HIS A 104 -7.59 -0.62 15.69
N ALA A 105 -7.92 -0.98 14.44
CA ALA A 105 -7.99 -2.37 14.01
C ALA A 105 -6.62 -3.05 14.07
N LEU A 106 -5.55 -2.35 13.67
CA LEU A 106 -4.18 -2.86 13.66
C LEU A 106 -3.68 -3.31 15.04
N ARG A 107 -4.17 -2.73 16.15
CA ARG A 107 -3.78 -3.12 17.53
C ARG A 107 -4.04 -4.58 17.89
N ARG A 108 -4.79 -5.31 17.07
CA ARG A 108 -5.17 -6.70 17.29
C ARG A 108 -4.36 -7.69 16.45
N HIS A 109 -3.40 -7.20 15.68
CA HIS A 109 -2.59 -7.98 14.75
C HIS A 109 -1.10 -7.81 15.05
N ASP A 110 -0.31 -8.77 14.60
CA ASP A 110 1.13 -8.60 14.50
C ASP A 110 1.43 -7.62 13.36
N LEU A 111 2.23 -6.61 13.63
CA LEU A 111 2.50 -5.50 12.70
C LEU A 111 3.90 -5.54 12.09
N GLU A 112 4.71 -6.55 12.39
CA GLU A 112 6.06 -6.69 11.85
C GLU A 112 6.08 -6.70 10.31
N ARG A 113 5.00 -7.25 9.71
CA ARG A 113 4.84 -7.37 8.26
C ARG A 113 3.80 -6.42 7.67
N VAL A 114 3.45 -5.36 8.39
CA VAL A 114 2.49 -4.36 7.94
C VAL A 114 3.19 -3.04 7.69
N LEU A 115 2.97 -2.47 6.50
CA LEU A 115 3.37 -1.13 6.10
C LEU A 115 2.12 -0.31 5.80
N VAL A 116 1.95 0.82 6.47
CA VAL A 116 0.87 1.78 6.18
C VAL A 116 1.42 2.90 5.32
N THR A 117 0.83 3.10 4.16
CA THR A 117 1.27 4.14 3.21
C THR A 117 0.13 5.09 2.83
N SER A 118 0.47 6.28 2.39
CA SER A 118 -0.50 7.22 1.83
C SER A 118 0.17 8.30 0.98
N PHE A 119 -0.55 8.81 -0.04
CA PHE A 119 -0.24 10.08 -0.71
C PHE A 119 -0.56 11.28 0.17
N ASP A 120 -1.45 11.13 1.14
CA ASP A 120 -1.68 12.11 2.20
C ASP A 120 -0.63 11.90 3.31
N HIS A 121 0.49 12.61 3.23
CA HIS A 121 1.61 12.45 4.14
C HIS A 121 1.24 12.60 5.63
N PRO A 122 0.35 13.51 6.06
CA PRO A 122 -0.21 13.54 7.41
C PRO A 122 -0.78 12.19 7.87
N VAL A 123 -1.45 11.43 7.01
CA VAL A 123 -1.95 10.07 7.32
C VAL A 123 -0.80 9.12 7.64
N ALA A 124 0.23 9.09 6.78
CA ALA A 124 1.42 8.27 7.01
C ALA A 124 2.16 8.66 8.29
N MET A 125 2.31 9.96 8.57
CA MET A 125 2.93 10.47 9.80
C MET A 125 2.12 10.06 11.04
N ARG A 126 0.81 10.10 10.95
CA ARG A 126 -0.06 9.65 12.03
C ARG A 126 0.08 8.15 12.28
N ALA A 127 0.17 7.33 11.24
CA ALA A 127 0.43 5.90 11.36
C ALA A 127 1.77 5.63 12.05
N ALA A 128 2.82 6.36 11.70
CA ALA A 128 4.13 6.26 12.33
C ALA A 128 4.14 6.62 13.83
N LEU A 129 3.26 7.54 14.24
CA LEU A 129 3.19 8.01 15.64
C LEU A 129 2.28 7.14 16.51
N GLU A 130 1.22 6.57 15.96
CA GLU A 130 0.14 5.92 16.71
C GLU A 130 0.12 4.38 16.58
N SER A 131 1.03 3.79 15.76
CA SER A 131 1.12 2.33 15.59
C SER A 131 2.57 1.84 15.52
N GLU A 132 2.75 0.54 15.70
CA GLU A 132 4.03 -0.15 15.52
C GLU A 132 4.25 -0.65 14.08
N ALA A 133 3.27 -0.46 13.20
CA ALA A 133 3.41 -0.78 11.79
C ALA A 133 4.48 0.11 11.12
N GLY A 134 5.14 -0.40 10.12
CA GLY A 134 5.95 0.44 9.24
C GLY A 134 5.12 1.56 8.63
N ALA A 135 5.71 2.73 8.40
CA ALA A 135 5.02 3.85 7.77
C ALA A 135 5.81 4.38 6.57
N GLY A 136 5.08 4.68 5.50
CA GLY A 136 5.66 5.17 4.25
C GLY A 136 4.84 6.26 3.58
N VAL A 137 5.55 7.17 2.90
CA VAL A 137 4.93 8.20 2.06
C VAL A 137 4.93 7.75 0.60
N LEU A 138 3.85 8.07 -0.10
CA LEU A 138 3.73 7.90 -1.55
C LEU A 138 3.89 9.26 -2.23
N ILE A 139 4.59 9.29 -3.36
CA ILE A 139 4.66 10.48 -4.23
C ILE A 139 4.40 10.07 -5.68
N ALA A 140 3.68 10.92 -6.43
CA ALA A 140 3.36 10.69 -7.85
C ALA A 140 4.11 11.63 -8.80
N HIS A 141 5.06 12.40 -8.28
CA HIS A 141 5.87 13.34 -9.06
C HIS A 141 7.35 12.98 -9.00
N ARG A 142 8.13 13.51 -9.93
CA ARG A 142 9.58 13.32 -9.96
C ARG A 142 10.23 14.05 -8.78
N PRO A 143 10.99 13.34 -7.90
CA PRO A 143 11.77 13.97 -6.85
C PRO A 143 12.87 14.88 -7.43
N LEU A 144 13.25 15.89 -6.68
CA LEU A 144 14.39 16.75 -7.02
C LEU A 144 15.57 16.42 -6.10
N ARG A 145 16.74 16.23 -6.71
CA ARG A 145 17.97 15.92 -5.98
C ARG A 145 18.27 17.01 -4.95
N GLY A 146 18.57 16.59 -3.71
CA GLY A 146 18.87 17.50 -2.60
C GLY A 146 17.67 18.29 -2.06
N ALA A 147 16.45 18.10 -2.63
CA ALA A 147 15.25 18.80 -2.19
C ALA A 147 14.17 17.86 -1.61
N THR A 148 14.39 16.54 -1.68
CA THR A 148 13.47 15.56 -1.09
C THR A 148 13.63 15.57 0.45
N PRO A 149 12.53 15.71 1.23
CA PRO A 149 12.63 16.00 2.66
C PRO A 149 12.83 14.72 3.51
N PHE A 150 13.73 13.83 3.11
CA PHE A 150 14.00 12.55 3.79
C PHE A 150 14.23 12.70 5.29
N ALA A 151 15.10 13.61 5.71
CA ALA A 151 15.40 13.84 7.11
C ALA A 151 14.16 14.29 7.91
N THR A 152 13.25 15.04 7.29
CA THR A 152 11.99 15.45 7.91
C THR A 152 11.04 14.27 8.08
N TRP A 153 10.86 13.47 7.02
CA TRP A 153 10.07 12.26 7.08
C TRP A 153 10.61 11.26 8.10
N ARG A 154 11.93 11.05 8.10
CA ARG A 154 12.57 10.13 9.06
C ARG A 154 12.37 10.55 10.52
N ARG A 155 12.48 11.86 10.82
CA ARG A 155 12.18 12.39 12.16
C ARG A 155 10.71 12.22 12.57
N ALA A 156 9.80 12.20 11.61
CA ALA A 156 8.38 11.91 11.83
C ALA A 156 8.06 10.41 11.91
N GLY A 157 9.08 9.53 11.92
CA GLY A 157 8.90 8.08 12.00
C GLY A 157 8.66 7.38 10.67
N ILE A 158 8.63 8.11 9.55
CA ILE A 158 8.49 7.51 8.23
C ILE A 158 9.78 6.77 7.85
N GLY A 159 9.65 5.49 7.52
CA GLY A 159 10.76 4.62 7.15
C GLY A 159 10.85 4.30 5.66
N THR A 160 9.83 4.66 4.88
CA THR A 160 9.74 4.25 3.47
C THR A 160 9.21 5.38 2.59
N LEU A 161 9.83 5.52 1.40
CA LEU A 161 9.31 6.29 0.28
C LEU A 161 8.92 5.31 -0.84
N ILE A 162 7.73 5.45 -1.42
CA ILE A 162 7.32 4.68 -2.59
C ILE A 162 6.90 5.63 -3.71
N LEU A 163 7.35 5.34 -4.96
CA LEU A 163 7.14 6.23 -6.10
C LEU A 163 7.02 5.44 -7.42
N PRO A 164 6.49 6.07 -8.52
CA PRO A 164 6.40 5.42 -9.81
C PRO A 164 7.79 5.03 -10.35
N PHE A 165 7.90 3.86 -10.97
CA PHE A 165 9.15 3.37 -11.56
C PHE A 165 9.88 4.38 -12.49
N PRO A 166 9.21 5.17 -13.35
CA PRO A 166 9.90 6.15 -14.18
C PRO A 166 10.66 7.26 -13.44
N TYR A 167 10.41 7.40 -12.14
CA TYR A 167 11.05 8.40 -11.28
C TYR A 167 12.10 7.80 -10.34
N LEU A 168 12.20 6.47 -10.30
CA LEU A 168 13.23 5.78 -9.54
C LEU A 168 14.59 6.08 -10.14
N ALA A 169 15.55 6.44 -9.29
CA ALA A 169 16.93 6.73 -9.70
C ALA A 169 17.91 6.34 -8.59
N PRO A 170 19.13 5.83 -8.92
CA PRO A 170 20.11 5.44 -7.91
C PRO A 170 20.40 6.54 -6.88
N TRP A 171 20.59 7.78 -7.32
CA TRP A 171 20.84 8.90 -6.42
C TRP A 171 19.73 9.13 -5.37
N LEU A 172 18.47 8.81 -5.72
CA LEU A 172 17.34 8.94 -4.79
C LEU A 172 17.40 7.85 -3.73
N VAL A 173 17.77 6.63 -4.13
CA VAL A 173 17.96 5.50 -3.21
C VAL A 173 19.12 5.79 -2.27
N ASP A 174 20.23 6.35 -2.78
CA ASP A 174 21.39 6.72 -1.96
C ASP A 174 21.02 7.78 -0.92
N GLU A 175 20.36 8.89 -1.33
CA GLU A 175 19.90 9.95 -0.40
C GLU A 175 18.90 9.42 0.64
N ALA A 176 18.00 8.51 0.25
CA ALA A 176 17.08 7.86 1.18
C ALA A 176 17.83 6.96 2.19
N ALA A 177 18.77 6.16 1.72
CA ALA A 177 19.59 5.28 2.55
C ALA A 177 20.44 6.06 3.56
N GLU A 178 21.05 7.19 3.16
CA GLU A 178 21.75 8.11 4.05
C GLU A 178 20.86 8.65 5.16
N ALA A 179 19.56 8.85 4.87
CA ALA A 179 18.57 9.24 5.86
C ALA A 179 18.01 8.05 6.68
N GLY A 180 18.40 6.81 6.40
CA GLY A 180 17.90 5.60 7.04
C GLY A 180 16.49 5.22 6.58
N MET A 181 16.15 5.50 5.31
CA MET A 181 14.86 5.18 4.71
C MET A 181 14.99 4.17 3.58
N ASN A 182 13.96 3.36 3.39
CA ASN A 182 13.79 2.46 2.25
C ASN A 182 13.15 3.18 1.06
N VAL A 183 13.43 2.68 -0.15
CA VAL A 183 12.73 3.13 -1.37
C VAL A 183 12.02 1.96 -2.02
N GLY A 184 10.72 2.13 -2.26
CA GLY A 184 9.88 1.23 -3.04
C GLY A 184 9.44 1.87 -4.36
N THR A 185 8.99 1.03 -5.29
CA THR A 185 8.50 1.52 -6.57
C THR A 185 7.35 0.66 -7.10
N TRP A 186 6.41 1.28 -7.82
CA TRP A 186 5.30 0.60 -8.50
C TRP A 186 5.33 0.79 -10.02
N GLY A 187 4.45 0.08 -10.75
CA GLY A 187 4.38 0.10 -12.21
C GLY A 187 5.39 -0.83 -12.88
N LEU A 188 5.68 -1.93 -12.21
CA LEU A 188 6.64 -2.96 -12.61
C LEU A 188 5.91 -4.10 -13.36
N ALA A 189 5.52 -3.86 -14.61
CA ALA A 189 4.76 -4.83 -15.40
C ALA A 189 5.62 -5.87 -16.14
N THR A 190 6.96 -5.74 -16.13
CA THR A 190 7.84 -6.67 -16.88
C THR A 190 9.08 -7.07 -16.08
N PRO A 191 9.68 -8.26 -16.38
CA PRO A 191 10.92 -8.70 -15.73
C PRO A 191 12.08 -7.70 -15.86
N GLU A 192 12.16 -7.00 -16.99
CA GLU A 192 13.23 -6.01 -17.25
C GLU A 192 13.10 -4.81 -16.30
N LYS A 193 11.87 -4.31 -16.06
CA LYS A 193 11.62 -3.24 -15.09
C LYS A 193 11.96 -3.69 -13.68
N HIS A 194 11.66 -4.93 -13.31
CA HIS A 194 12.06 -5.51 -12.03
C HIS A 194 13.58 -5.54 -11.88
N ALA A 195 14.30 -5.97 -12.92
CA ALA A 195 15.77 -5.99 -12.90
C ALA A 195 16.33 -4.57 -12.73
N GLN A 196 15.84 -3.61 -13.50
CA GLN A 196 16.24 -2.20 -13.42
C GLN A 196 15.94 -1.58 -12.04
N ALA A 197 14.78 -1.88 -11.44
CA ALA A 197 14.44 -1.40 -10.12
C ALA A 197 15.36 -1.97 -9.03
N ARG A 198 15.74 -3.25 -9.14
CA ARG A 198 16.74 -3.89 -8.27
C ARG A 198 18.11 -3.27 -8.43
N GLU A 199 18.54 -3.07 -9.66
CA GLU A 199 19.85 -2.44 -9.97
C GLU A 199 19.92 -1.00 -9.44
N ALA A 200 18.80 -0.27 -9.50
CA ALA A 200 18.69 1.05 -8.89
C ALA A 200 18.68 1.05 -7.35
N GLY A 201 18.60 -0.13 -6.71
CA GLY A 201 18.66 -0.28 -5.25
C GLY A 201 17.30 -0.21 -4.54
N ALA A 202 16.17 -0.30 -5.26
CA ALA A 202 14.85 -0.35 -4.62
C ALA A 202 14.72 -1.60 -3.71
N THR A 203 14.13 -1.42 -2.53
CA THR A 203 13.96 -2.48 -1.53
C THR A 203 12.56 -3.08 -1.52
N ILE A 204 11.57 -2.38 -2.09
CA ILE A 204 10.18 -2.82 -2.24
C ILE A 204 9.76 -2.67 -3.71
N LEU A 205 9.35 -3.76 -4.31
CA LEU A 205 8.86 -3.83 -5.69
C LEU A 205 7.37 -4.13 -5.67
N ILE A 206 6.54 -3.22 -6.19
CA ILE A 206 5.09 -3.42 -6.34
C ILE A 206 4.83 -3.73 -7.82
N THR A 207 4.40 -4.98 -8.07
CA THR A 207 4.27 -5.56 -9.41
C THR A 207 2.82 -5.72 -9.84
N ASP A 208 2.56 -5.48 -11.13
CA ASP A 208 1.28 -5.74 -11.78
C ASP A 208 1.22 -7.17 -12.38
#